data_b959dbc8402db6ba6d96df5e8ff16a41
#
_entry.id   b959dbc8402db6ba6d96df5e8ff16a41
#
_cell.length_a   1.000
_cell.length_b   1.000
_cell.length_c   1.000
_cell.angle_alpha   90.00
_cell.angle_beta   90.00
_cell.angle_gamma   90.00
#
_symmetry.space_group_name_H-M   'P 1'
#
loop_
_entity.id
_entity.type
_entity.pdbx_description
1 polymer ?
#
loop_
_entity_poly.entity_id
_entity_poly.type
_entity_poly.pdbx_seq_one_letter_code
_entity_poly.pdbx_strand_id
1 'polypeptide(L)'
;MAQPATRWAAVVVNFEAGPLLLECVRSLLADTGSSTDSSTDFGADAGRPEVVVVDNGSADGSVAALRAALPDVVIVDPGRNVGYATAANQGIAATSAPVIAVANPDLVVAPGTAAAMLARLDAEADLAAVGPALLNPDGSQYPSARAYASTLDAVGHAVFGRVLPRNPFTRRYRHLDAQWDRPRDVDWVSGALLFLRRSALDSVGGWDERYFMYMEDVDLCWRLKRLGWRVAYEPCGRATHVQGASTKAHPYRMIAEHHRSAYRFAARRWRGARRLLLVPAGCFLTLRAAVDMAARALRTRSETPRVSG
;
A
#
# COMPACT_ATOMS: atom_id res chain seq x y z
N MET A 1 8.32 -24.31 27.49
CA MET A 1 8.33 -24.68 26.08
C MET A 1 8.39 -23.35 25.27
N ALA A 2 9.42 -23.15 24.45
CA ALA A 2 9.46 -21.96 23.60
C ALA A 2 8.25 -22.02 22.64
N GLN A 3 7.50 -20.91 22.54
CA GLN A 3 6.46 -20.80 21.51
C GLN A 3 7.11 -21.02 20.14
N PRO A 4 6.48 -21.77 19.24
CA PRO A 4 7.02 -21.89 17.88
C PRO A 4 7.18 -20.50 17.29
N ALA A 5 8.34 -20.25 16.68
CA ALA A 5 8.62 -18.96 16.05
C ALA A 5 7.51 -18.63 15.04
N THR A 6 6.90 -17.48 15.19
CA THR A 6 5.81 -17.04 14.32
C THR A 6 6.32 -16.92 12.89
N ARG A 7 5.66 -17.60 11.95
CA ARG A 7 6.08 -17.67 10.54
C ARG A 7 5.97 -16.32 9.82
N TRP A 8 4.98 -15.50 10.20
CA TRP A 8 4.77 -14.19 9.62
C TRP A 8 4.12 -13.21 10.60
N ALA A 9 4.33 -11.93 10.38
CA ALA A 9 3.72 -10.87 11.15
C ALA A 9 2.95 -9.92 10.23
N ALA A 10 1.84 -9.39 10.71
CA ALA A 10 1.11 -8.32 10.06
C ALA A 10 1.36 -6.99 10.79
N VAL A 11 1.87 -6.01 10.07
CA VAL A 11 2.07 -4.63 10.54
C VAL A 11 0.98 -3.76 9.94
N VAL A 12 0.04 -3.30 10.75
CA VAL A 12 -1.08 -2.45 10.33
C VAL A 12 -0.77 -1.00 10.71
N VAL A 13 -0.66 -0.12 9.71
CA VAL A 13 -0.44 1.31 9.95
C VAL A 13 -1.78 2.02 10.07
N ASN A 14 -2.18 2.37 11.30
CA ASN A 14 -3.45 3.03 11.59
C ASN A 14 -3.32 4.55 11.62
N PHE A 15 -4.28 5.24 11.00
CA PHE A 15 -4.55 6.66 11.18
C PHE A 15 -6.02 6.95 10.86
N GLU A 16 -6.80 7.32 11.90
CA GLU A 16 -8.21 7.73 11.75
C GLU A 16 -9.09 6.73 10.95
N ALA A 17 -8.91 5.40 11.22
CA ALA A 17 -9.62 4.37 10.47
C ALA A 17 -10.98 3.99 11.07
N GLY A 18 -11.31 4.47 12.27
CA GLY A 18 -12.56 4.16 12.94
C GLY A 18 -12.77 2.65 13.13
N PRO A 19 -13.97 2.15 12.84
CA PRO A 19 -14.28 0.73 13.03
C PRO A 19 -13.53 -0.21 12.08
N LEU A 20 -13.01 0.30 10.96
CA LEU A 20 -12.32 -0.51 9.96
C LEU A 20 -11.03 -1.13 10.50
N LEU A 21 -10.34 -0.45 11.45
CA LEU A 21 -9.16 -1.02 12.10
C LEU A 21 -9.46 -2.37 12.75
N LEU A 22 -10.53 -2.46 13.53
CA LEU A 22 -10.88 -3.70 14.22
C LEU A 22 -11.27 -4.81 13.24
N GLU A 23 -11.98 -4.47 12.17
CA GLU A 23 -12.36 -5.40 11.11
C GLU A 23 -11.12 -5.93 10.37
N CYS A 24 -10.19 -5.04 10.02
CA CYS A 24 -8.91 -5.40 9.39
C CYS A 24 -8.11 -6.37 10.26
N VAL A 25 -7.88 -6.03 11.53
CA VAL A 25 -7.12 -6.88 12.44
C VAL A 25 -7.78 -8.25 12.66
N ARG A 26 -9.11 -8.29 12.79
CA ARG A 26 -9.86 -9.56 12.87
C ARG A 26 -9.69 -10.41 11.62
N SER A 27 -9.76 -9.82 10.44
CA SER A 27 -9.59 -10.55 9.17
C SER A 27 -8.18 -11.14 9.04
N LEU A 28 -7.14 -10.41 9.45
CA LEU A 28 -5.75 -10.88 9.48
C LEU A 28 -5.55 -12.03 10.47
N LEU A 29 -6.12 -11.92 11.68
CA LEU A 29 -6.04 -12.96 12.70
C LEU A 29 -6.82 -14.23 12.34
N ALA A 30 -7.87 -14.10 11.53
CA ALA A 30 -8.68 -15.21 11.05
C ALA A 30 -8.04 -15.94 9.84
N ASP A 31 -7.10 -15.30 9.15
CA ASP A 31 -6.43 -15.87 7.97
C ASP A 31 -5.28 -16.79 8.37
N THR A 32 -5.64 -17.96 8.89
CA THR A 32 -4.69 -19.00 9.32
C THR A 32 -4.29 -19.99 8.22
N GLY A 33 -4.80 -19.79 6.99
CA GLY A 33 -4.43 -20.58 5.83
C GLY A 33 -5.42 -21.68 5.43
N SER A 34 -6.50 -21.92 6.18
CA SER A 34 -7.58 -22.80 5.72
C SER A 34 -8.44 -22.07 4.69
N SER A 35 -8.21 -22.33 3.42
CA SER A 35 -9.16 -21.95 2.38
C SER A 35 -10.38 -22.88 2.46
N THR A 36 -11.60 -22.33 2.46
CA THR A 36 -12.83 -23.11 2.33
C THR A 36 -13.06 -23.58 0.90
N ASP A 37 -12.24 -23.13 -0.05
CA ASP A 37 -12.30 -23.52 -1.46
C ASP A 37 -11.22 -24.58 -1.73
N SER A 38 -11.67 -25.83 -1.94
CA SER A 38 -10.79 -26.96 -2.23
C SER A 38 -9.98 -26.82 -3.53
N SER A 39 -10.28 -25.84 -4.38
CA SER A 39 -9.53 -25.54 -5.60
C SER A 39 -8.27 -24.71 -5.34
N THR A 40 -8.09 -24.19 -4.13
CA THR A 40 -6.98 -23.32 -3.72
C THR A 40 -6.27 -23.84 -2.46
N ASP A 41 -6.22 -25.16 -2.28
CA ASP A 41 -5.46 -25.75 -1.18
C ASP A 41 -3.94 -25.61 -1.48
N PHE A 42 -3.35 -24.58 -0.92
CA PHE A 42 -1.90 -24.36 -1.00
C PHE A 42 -1.08 -25.28 -0.09
N GLY A 43 -1.76 -26.25 0.58
CA GLY A 43 -1.09 -27.29 1.40
C GLY A 43 -0.28 -26.76 2.60
N ALA A 44 -0.26 -25.45 2.81
CA ALA A 44 0.51 -24.80 3.84
C ALA A 44 -0.39 -24.09 4.84
N ASP A 45 -0.36 -24.55 6.08
CA ASP A 45 -0.86 -23.79 7.21
C ASP A 45 -0.02 -22.50 7.33
N ALA A 46 -0.65 -21.35 7.11
CA ALA A 46 0.01 -20.06 7.29
C ALA A 46 0.38 -19.82 8.77
N GLY A 47 -0.31 -20.47 9.66
CA GLY A 47 -0.24 -20.21 11.09
C GLY A 47 -0.86 -18.84 11.46
N ARG A 48 -1.17 -18.67 12.72
CA ARG A 48 -1.67 -17.39 13.23
C ARG A 48 -0.55 -16.34 13.18
N PRO A 49 -0.80 -15.15 12.60
CA PRO A 49 0.19 -14.08 12.60
C PRO A 49 0.40 -13.46 13.97
N GLU A 50 1.60 -12.91 14.18
CA GLU A 50 1.79 -11.83 15.12
C GLU A 50 1.22 -10.55 14.50
N VAL A 51 0.34 -9.82 15.19
CA VAL A 51 -0.22 -8.57 14.69
C VAL A 51 0.31 -7.39 15.49
N VAL A 52 0.95 -6.46 14.79
CA VAL A 52 1.44 -5.20 15.33
C VAL A 52 0.66 -4.06 14.68
N VAL A 53 -0.03 -3.27 15.47
CA VAL A 53 -0.70 -2.05 15.00
C VAL A 53 0.14 -0.84 15.39
N VAL A 54 0.49 -0.02 14.39
CA VAL A 54 1.15 1.27 14.64
C VAL A 54 0.09 2.36 14.56
N ASP A 55 -0.22 2.98 15.68
CA ASP A 55 -1.19 4.07 15.73
C ASP A 55 -0.51 5.41 15.43
N ASN A 56 -0.68 5.86 14.24
CA ASN A 56 -0.02 7.06 13.73
C ASN A 56 -0.68 8.37 14.25
N GLY A 57 -1.11 8.38 15.51
CA GLY A 57 -1.68 9.52 16.21
C GLY A 57 -3.17 9.72 15.92
N SER A 58 -3.98 8.66 16.00
CA SER A 58 -5.45 8.72 15.82
C SER A 58 -6.14 9.29 17.06
N ALA A 59 -7.22 10.04 16.84
CA ALA A 59 -8.09 10.59 17.88
C ALA A 59 -9.54 10.08 17.78
N ASP A 60 -9.82 9.15 16.85
CA ASP A 60 -11.16 8.67 16.47
C ASP A 60 -11.70 7.52 17.33
N GLY A 61 -10.95 7.09 18.36
CA GLY A 61 -11.32 5.99 19.24
C GLY A 61 -11.03 4.58 18.67
N SER A 62 -10.50 4.46 17.44
CA SER A 62 -10.20 3.17 16.80
C SER A 62 -9.28 2.29 17.65
N VAL A 63 -8.23 2.86 18.25
CA VAL A 63 -7.28 2.14 19.10
C VAL A 63 -7.92 1.71 20.42
N ALA A 64 -8.77 2.54 21.02
CA ALA A 64 -9.48 2.16 22.25
C ALA A 64 -10.42 0.97 22.01
N ALA A 65 -11.14 0.98 20.89
CA ALA A 65 -12.01 -0.13 20.49
C ALA A 65 -11.19 -1.43 20.22
N LEU A 66 -10.03 -1.29 19.57
CA LEU A 66 -9.14 -2.42 19.32
C LEU A 66 -8.62 -3.04 20.61
N ARG A 67 -8.12 -2.22 21.53
CA ARG A 67 -7.62 -2.70 22.86
C ARG A 67 -8.68 -3.42 23.67
N ALA A 68 -9.92 -2.91 23.65
CA ALA A 68 -11.03 -3.53 24.36
C ALA A 68 -11.41 -4.91 23.76
N ALA A 69 -11.35 -5.05 22.43
CA ALA A 69 -11.77 -6.25 21.72
C ALA A 69 -10.66 -7.31 21.58
N LEU A 70 -9.39 -6.87 21.45
CA LEU A 70 -8.24 -7.71 21.17
C LEU A 70 -7.02 -7.23 22.02
N PRO A 71 -7.02 -7.50 23.34
CA PRO A 71 -6.02 -6.97 24.27
C PRO A 71 -4.59 -7.49 24.02
N ASP A 72 -4.44 -8.63 23.33
CA ASP A 72 -3.15 -9.25 23.05
C ASP A 72 -2.44 -8.65 21.80
N VAL A 73 -3.10 -7.77 21.06
CA VAL A 73 -2.51 -7.12 19.89
C VAL A 73 -1.48 -6.08 20.34
N VAL A 74 -0.27 -6.17 19.80
CA VAL A 74 0.80 -5.21 20.08
C VAL A 74 0.46 -3.87 19.43
N ILE A 75 0.49 -2.79 20.22
CA ILE A 75 0.25 -1.43 19.71
C ILE A 75 1.50 -0.59 19.93
N VAL A 76 2.05 -0.08 18.85
CA VAL A 76 3.14 0.90 18.81
C VAL A 76 2.53 2.28 18.60
N ASP A 77 2.89 3.23 19.48
CA ASP A 77 2.39 4.60 19.44
C ASP A 77 3.56 5.59 19.26
N PRO A 78 3.74 6.16 18.08
CA PRO A 78 4.72 7.22 17.83
C PRO A 78 4.39 8.57 18.51
N GLY A 79 3.22 8.72 19.12
CA GLY A 79 2.73 9.95 19.73
C GLY A 79 2.26 11.03 18.74
N ARG A 80 2.38 10.80 17.46
CA ARG A 80 1.97 11.72 16.38
C ARG A 80 1.97 11.02 15.03
N ASN A 81 1.38 11.67 14.01
CA ASN A 81 1.48 11.18 12.64
C ASN A 81 2.89 11.42 12.07
N VAL A 82 3.69 10.34 12.00
CA VAL A 82 5.07 10.33 11.47
C VAL A 82 5.15 9.97 9.98
N GLY A 83 4.03 9.69 9.34
CA GLY A 83 3.92 9.22 7.96
C GLY A 83 3.95 7.69 7.86
N TYR A 84 3.54 7.19 6.68
CA TYR A 84 3.36 5.75 6.47
C TYR A 84 4.67 4.96 6.56
N ALA A 85 5.71 5.40 5.85
CA ALA A 85 6.99 4.70 5.79
C ALA A 85 7.66 4.56 7.17
N THR A 86 7.68 5.65 7.96
CA THR A 86 8.25 5.63 9.32
C THR A 86 7.44 4.73 10.25
N ALA A 87 6.10 4.83 10.20
CA ALA A 87 5.23 3.98 11.00
C ALA A 87 5.39 2.50 10.63
N ALA A 88 5.45 2.16 9.33
CA ALA A 88 5.72 0.80 8.89
C ALA A 88 7.05 0.26 9.44
N ASN A 89 8.13 1.05 9.38
CA ASN A 89 9.43 0.66 9.94
C ASN A 89 9.37 0.41 11.44
N GLN A 90 8.64 1.25 12.19
CA GLN A 90 8.48 1.06 13.65
C GLN A 90 7.71 -0.23 13.98
N GLY A 91 6.65 -0.54 13.23
CA GLY A 91 5.94 -1.81 13.39
C GLY A 91 6.78 -3.02 13.02
N ILE A 92 7.60 -2.92 11.96
CA ILE A 92 8.53 -3.97 11.54
C ILE A 92 9.60 -4.22 12.60
N ALA A 93 10.07 -3.17 13.27
CA ALA A 93 11.05 -3.28 14.35
C ALA A 93 10.46 -3.95 15.62
N ALA A 94 9.15 -3.95 15.79
CA ALA A 94 8.46 -4.57 16.94
C ALA A 94 8.24 -6.09 16.76
N THR A 95 8.61 -6.68 15.63
CA THR A 95 8.50 -8.12 15.36
C THR A 95 9.80 -8.70 14.81
N SER A 96 10.01 -10.00 14.98
CA SER A 96 11.15 -10.74 14.43
C SER A 96 10.75 -11.76 13.34
N ALA A 97 9.49 -11.80 12.94
CA ALA A 97 8.98 -12.74 11.96
C ALA A 97 9.75 -12.67 10.63
N PRO A 98 10.05 -13.81 9.97
CA PRO A 98 10.82 -13.86 8.71
C PRO A 98 10.05 -13.31 7.50
N VAL A 99 8.72 -13.28 7.56
CA VAL A 99 7.86 -12.64 6.56
C VAL A 99 6.99 -11.59 7.24
N ILE A 100 6.87 -10.43 6.61
CA ILE A 100 6.11 -9.29 7.13
C ILE A 100 5.05 -8.90 6.12
N ALA A 101 3.78 -8.91 6.52
CA ALA A 101 2.71 -8.27 5.77
C ALA A 101 2.52 -6.85 6.30
N VAL A 102 2.77 -5.83 5.46
CA VAL A 102 2.40 -4.46 5.80
C VAL A 102 1.03 -4.17 5.21
N ALA A 103 0.13 -3.62 6.02
CA ALA A 103 -1.28 -3.48 5.68
C ALA A 103 -1.84 -2.09 6.04
N ASN A 104 -2.74 -1.60 5.20
CA ASN A 104 -3.60 -0.48 5.55
C ASN A 104 -4.69 -0.92 6.56
N PRO A 105 -5.22 -0.01 7.38
CA PRO A 105 -6.20 -0.34 8.41
C PRO A 105 -7.63 -0.50 7.87
N ASP A 106 -7.85 -0.23 6.57
CA ASP A 106 -9.15 -0.27 5.89
C ASP A 106 -9.26 -1.42 4.88
N LEU A 107 -8.63 -2.57 5.23
CA LEU A 107 -8.66 -3.81 4.48
C LEU A 107 -9.51 -4.87 5.16
N VAL A 108 -10.13 -5.73 4.36
CA VAL A 108 -10.67 -7.02 4.80
C VAL A 108 -9.98 -8.11 3.99
N VAL A 109 -9.15 -8.90 4.67
CA VAL A 109 -8.36 -9.97 4.05
C VAL A 109 -9.22 -11.22 3.91
N ALA A 110 -9.27 -11.80 2.72
CA ALA A 110 -10.00 -13.02 2.47
C ALA A 110 -9.23 -14.25 3.01
N PRO A 111 -9.92 -15.29 3.50
CA PRO A 111 -9.31 -16.53 3.95
C PRO A 111 -8.39 -17.16 2.90
N GLY A 112 -7.23 -17.68 3.33
CA GLY A 112 -6.23 -18.29 2.46
C GLY A 112 -5.27 -17.31 1.78
N THR A 113 -5.45 -15.99 1.96
CA THR A 113 -4.56 -14.99 1.38
C THR A 113 -3.13 -15.13 1.89
N ALA A 114 -2.94 -15.21 3.21
CA ALA A 114 -1.61 -15.38 3.79
C ALA A 114 -0.95 -16.67 3.31
N ALA A 115 -1.69 -17.79 3.26
CA ALA A 115 -1.17 -19.06 2.75
C ALA A 115 -0.66 -18.94 1.31
N ALA A 116 -1.43 -18.30 0.42
CA ALA A 116 -1.03 -18.07 -0.97
C ALA A 116 0.25 -17.22 -1.06
N MET A 117 0.34 -16.13 -0.29
CA MET A 117 1.52 -15.25 -0.29
C MET A 117 2.75 -15.96 0.26
N LEU A 118 2.62 -16.69 1.36
CA LEU A 118 3.71 -17.43 1.98
C LEU A 118 4.20 -18.57 1.08
N ALA A 119 3.29 -19.35 0.49
CA ALA A 119 3.63 -20.41 -0.45
C ALA A 119 4.43 -19.86 -1.64
N ARG A 120 4.04 -18.69 -2.16
CA ARG A 120 4.75 -18.03 -3.25
C ARG A 120 6.15 -17.59 -2.85
N LEU A 121 6.30 -17.00 -1.65
CA LEU A 121 7.60 -16.61 -1.12
C LEU A 121 8.50 -17.81 -0.83
N ASP A 122 7.95 -18.92 -0.34
CA ASP A 122 8.71 -20.13 -0.05
C ASP A 122 9.22 -20.82 -1.33
N ALA A 123 8.39 -20.84 -2.37
CA ALA A 123 8.73 -21.46 -3.65
C ALA A 123 9.85 -20.71 -4.41
N GLU A 124 10.02 -19.41 -4.17
CA GLU A 124 10.92 -18.56 -4.94
C GLU A 124 11.84 -17.75 -4.00
N ALA A 125 13.07 -18.24 -3.81
CA ALA A 125 14.02 -17.65 -2.85
C ALA A 125 14.48 -16.24 -3.24
N ASP A 126 14.40 -15.87 -4.52
CA ASP A 126 14.74 -14.57 -5.08
C ASP A 126 13.55 -13.58 -5.07
N LEU A 127 12.36 -14.03 -4.62
CA LEU A 127 11.18 -13.18 -4.46
C LEU A 127 11.25 -12.42 -3.14
N ALA A 128 11.30 -11.09 -3.22
CA ALA A 128 11.34 -10.21 -2.06
C ALA A 128 9.96 -9.81 -1.56
N ALA A 129 9.05 -9.57 -2.50
CA ALA A 129 7.76 -8.96 -2.23
C ALA A 129 6.65 -9.57 -3.10
N VAL A 130 5.51 -9.83 -2.50
CA VAL A 130 4.33 -10.32 -3.20
C VAL A 130 3.07 -9.61 -2.70
N GLY A 131 2.21 -9.20 -3.63
CA GLY A 131 0.93 -8.56 -3.32
C GLY A 131 -0.25 -9.35 -3.85
N PRO A 132 -1.34 -9.45 -3.07
CA PRO A 132 -2.57 -10.13 -3.49
C PRO A 132 -3.40 -9.29 -4.47
N ALA A 133 -4.47 -9.87 -4.97
CA ALA A 133 -5.53 -9.13 -5.64
C ALA A 133 -6.25 -8.22 -4.64
N LEU A 134 -6.24 -6.93 -4.90
CA LEU A 134 -7.07 -5.99 -4.15
C LEU A 134 -8.37 -5.73 -4.91
N LEU A 135 -9.47 -5.73 -4.17
CA LEU A 135 -10.80 -5.48 -4.70
C LEU A 135 -11.36 -4.19 -4.10
N ASN A 136 -12.14 -3.46 -4.88
CA ASN A 136 -12.98 -2.40 -4.35
C ASN A 136 -14.18 -3.00 -3.59
N PRO A 137 -14.92 -2.23 -2.76
CA PRO A 137 -16.10 -2.73 -2.05
C PRO A 137 -17.21 -3.26 -2.96
N ASP A 138 -17.26 -2.81 -4.22
CA ASP A 138 -18.19 -3.31 -5.24
C ASP A 138 -17.73 -4.61 -5.93
N GLY A 139 -16.63 -5.21 -5.48
CA GLY A 139 -16.02 -6.41 -6.04
C GLY A 139 -15.18 -6.17 -7.30
N SER A 140 -15.13 -4.95 -7.83
CA SER A 140 -14.30 -4.65 -9.00
C SER A 140 -12.81 -4.67 -8.65
N GLN A 141 -11.98 -5.02 -9.64
CA GLN A 141 -10.53 -5.11 -9.46
C GLN A 141 -9.90 -3.74 -9.22
N TYR A 142 -9.18 -3.62 -8.10
CA TYR A 142 -8.28 -2.47 -7.87
C TYR A 142 -6.92 -2.74 -8.51
N PRO A 143 -6.34 -1.79 -9.27
CA PRO A 143 -5.05 -1.99 -9.91
C PRO A 143 -3.89 -1.93 -8.90
N SER A 144 -3.69 -3.03 -8.15
CA SER A 144 -2.71 -3.13 -7.06
C SER A 144 -1.29 -3.47 -7.50
N ALA A 145 -1.10 -3.88 -8.76
CA ALA A 145 0.19 -4.33 -9.28
C ALA A 145 0.46 -3.69 -10.65
N ARG A 146 1.61 -3.05 -10.81
CA ARG A 146 1.89 -2.23 -12.00
C ARG A 146 3.35 -2.32 -12.43
N ALA A 147 3.61 -1.92 -13.70
CA ALA A 147 4.94 -1.58 -14.16
C ALA A 147 5.27 -0.11 -13.84
N TYR A 148 6.56 0.23 -13.83
CA TYR A 148 6.93 1.64 -13.74
C TYR A 148 6.51 2.34 -15.03
N ALA A 149 5.69 3.36 -14.88
CA ALA A 149 5.32 4.20 -16.00
C ALA A 149 6.58 4.77 -16.68
N SER A 150 6.61 4.76 -18.00
CA SER A 150 7.58 5.55 -18.74
C SER A 150 7.34 7.04 -18.44
N THR A 151 8.39 7.87 -18.53
CA THR A 151 8.25 9.32 -18.36
C THR A 151 7.20 9.88 -19.33
N LEU A 152 7.16 9.36 -20.55
CA LEU A 152 6.20 9.77 -21.57
C LEU A 152 4.76 9.40 -21.19
N ASP A 153 4.53 8.17 -20.67
CA ASP A 153 3.20 7.74 -20.25
C ASP A 153 2.73 8.51 -19.00
N ALA A 154 3.63 8.79 -18.07
CA ALA A 154 3.30 9.61 -16.89
C ALA A 154 2.91 11.04 -17.27
N VAL A 155 3.68 11.69 -18.15
CA VAL A 155 3.38 13.04 -18.66
C VAL A 155 2.10 13.03 -19.51
N GLY A 156 1.98 12.09 -20.45
CA GLY A 156 0.79 11.97 -21.28
C GLY A 156 -0.49 11.72 -20.48
N HIS A 157 -0.42 10.86 -19.44
CA HIS A 157 -1.53 10.67 -18.53
C HIS A 157 -1.86 11.94 -17.73
N ALA A 158 -0.85 12.63 -17.21
CA ALA A 158 -1.07 13.83 -16.43
C ALA A 158 -1.67 14.98 -17.24
N VAL A 159 -1.33 15.10 -18.52
CA VAL A 159 -1.86 16.14 -19.42
C VAL A 159 -3.24 15.76 -19.96
N PHE A 160 -3.37 14.54 -20.50
CA PHE A 160 -4.58 14.14 -21.24
C PHE A 160 -5.56 13.29 -20.42
N GLY A 161 -5.16 12.72 -19.31
CA GLY A 161 -5.95 11.73 -18.58
C GLY A 161 -7.29 12.25 -18.04
N ARG A 162 -7.45 13.58 -17.83
CA ARG A 162 -8.72 14.20 -17.42
C ARG A 162 -9.70 14.41 -18.56
N VAL A 163 -9.19 14.81 -19.75
CA VAL A 163 -10.02 15.14 -20.92
C VAL A 163 -10.31 13.89 -21.75
N LEU A 164 -9.31 13.00 -21.84
CA LEU A 164 -9.39 11.76 -22.60
C LEU A 164 -8.98 10.57 -21.70
N PRO A 165 -9.85 10.10 -20.77
CA PRO A 165 -9.47 9.12 -19.75
C PRO A 165 -9.05 7.75 -20.31
N ARG A 166 -9.37 7.45 -21.56
CA ARG A 166 -8.99 6.22 -22.28
C ARG A 166 -7.87 6.41 -23.32
N ASN A 167 -7.14 7.55 -23.29
CA ASN A 167 -6.02 7.76 -24.21
C ASN A 167 -4.91 6.71 -24.03
N PRO A 168 -4.05 6.43 -25.02
CA PRO A 168 -3.03 5.38 -24.95
C PRO A 168 -2.06 5.51 -23.78
N PHE A 169 -1.69 6.75 -23.40
CA PHE A 169 -0.80 7.00 -22.24
C PHE A 169 -1.48 6.62 -20.95
N THR A 170 -2.75 6.98 -20.76
CA THR A 170 -3.53 6.63 -19.57
C THR A 170 -3.77 5.13 -19.48
N ARG A 171 -4.06 4.45 -20.60
CA ARG A 171 -4.24 3.00 -20.63
C ARG A 171 -2.96 2.29 -20.16
N ARG A 172 -1.79 2.66 -20.71
CA ARG A 172 -0.50 2.11 -20.29
C ARG A 172 -0.15 2.49 -18.86
N TYR A 173 -0.35 3.75 -18.48
CA TYR A 173 -0.07 4.22 -17.10
C TYR A 173 -0.92 3.49 -16.05
N ARG A 174 -2.20 3.26 -16.33
CA ARG A 174 -3.15 2.61 -15.41
C ARG A 174 -3.24 1.09 -15.57
N HIS A 175 -2.52 0.53 -16.53
CA HIS A 175 -2.58 -0.91 -16.86
C HIS A 175 -4.00 -1.43 -17.07
N LEU A 176 -4.83 -0.68 -17.79
CA LEU A 176 -6.24 -1.02 -18.03
C LEU A 176 -6.42 -2.34 -18.81
N ASP A 177 -5.38 -2.81 -19.49
CA ASP A 177 -5.36 -4.05 -20.27
C ASP A 177 -4.64 -5.20 -19.52
N ALA A 178 -4.34 -5.03 -18.22
CA ALA A 178 -3.62 -6.05 -17.44
C ALA A 178 -4.52 -7.26 -17.17
N GLN A 179 -3.94 -8.45 -17.31
CA GLN A 179 -4.58 -9.70 -16.87
C GLN A 179 -4.42 -9.82 -15.35
N TRP A 180 -5.55 -9.79 -14.64
CA TRP A 180 -5.58 -9.82 -13.17
C TRP A 180 -5.86 -11.21 -12.60
N ASP A 181 -6.06 -12.21 -13.45
CA ASP A 181 -6.41 -13.59 -13.14
C ASP A 181 -5.19 -14.52 -13.02
N ARG A 182 -3.97 -14.02 -13.29
CA ARG A 182 -2.76 -14.83 -13.32
C ARG A 182 -1.63 -14.25 -12.48
N PRO A 183 -0.85 -15.12 -11.80
CA PRO A 183 0.38 -14.69 -11.12
C PRO A 183 1.39 -14.17 -12.15
N ARG A 184 2.12 -13.13 -11.77
CA ARG A 184 3.15 -12.54 -12.64
C ARG A 184 4.15 -11.69 -11.87
N ASP A 185 5.33 -11.54 -12.44
CA ASP A 185 6.27 -10.52 -12.02
C ASP A 185 5.78 -9.13 -12.42
N VAL A 186 6.02 -8.18 -11.53
CA VAL A 186 5.62 -6.79 -11.71
C VAL A 186 6.75 -5.85 -11.28
N ASP A 187 6.62 -4.58 -11.59
CA ASP A 187 7.61 -3.62 -11.12
C ASP A 187 7.35 -3.19 -9.68
N TRP A 188 6.09 -3.06 -9.30
CA TRP A 188 5.70 -2.75 -7.94
C TRP A 188 4.26 -3.21 -7.66
N VAL A 189 3.99 -3.43 -6.40
CA VAL A 189 2.67 -3.73 -5.83
C VAL A 189 2.32 -2.70 -4.78
N SER A 190 1.02 -2.49 -4.59
CA SER A 190 0.49 -1.49 -3.66
C SER A 190 0.86 -1.82 -2.21
N GLY A 191 1.33 -0.82 -1.49
CA GLY A 191 1.58 -0.89 -0.05
C GLY A 191 0.30 -1.05 0.79
N ALA A 192 -0.88 -1.07 0.16
CA ALA A 192 -2.12 -1.32 0.90
C ALA A 192 -2.14 -2.72 1.56
N LEU A 193 -1.64 -3.75 0.85
CA LEU A 193 -1.31 -5.06 1.42
C LEU A 193 -0.11 -5.66 0.67
N LEU A 194 1.00 -5.81 1.36
CA LEU A 194 2.27 -6.24 0.77
C LEU A 194 3.00 -7.19 1.71
N PHE A 195 3.20 -8.43 1.27
CA PHE A 195 4.01 -9.42 1.98
C PHE A 195 5.47 -9.31 1.55
N LEU A 196 6.37 -9.25 2.52
CA LEU A 196 7.79 -8.95 2.35
C LEU A 196 8.64 -10.01 3.03
N ARG A 197 9.64 -10.52 2.34
CA ARG A 197 10.72 -11.29 2.96
C ARG A 197 11.59 -10.34 3.78
N ARG A 198 11.77 -10.62 5.10
CA ARG A 198 12.56 -9.76 6.00
C ARG A 198 13.97 -9.54 5.49
N SER A 199 14.69 -10.59 5.08
CA SER A 199 16.07 -10.46 4.59
C SER A 199 16.19 -9.55 3.35
N ALA A 200 15.20 -9.55 2.49
CA ALA A 200 15.14 -8.64 1.34
C ALA A 200 14.87 -7.19 1.79
N LEU A 201 13.95 -7.00 2.73
CA LEU A 201 13.65 -5.68 3.30
C LEU A 201 14.87 -5.09 4.01
N ASP A 202 15.58 -5.90 4.81
CA ASP A 202 16.80 -5.51 5.51
C ASP A 202 17.92 -5.12 4.53
N SER A 203 18.04 -5.82 3.40
CA SER A 203 19.04 -5.54 2.36
C SER A 203 18.91 -4.15 1.74
N VAL A 204 17.73 -3.54 1.81
CA VAL A 204 17.47 -2.17 1.32
C VAL A 204 17.31 -1.14 2.44
N GLY A 205 17.43 -1.56 3.71
CA GLY A 205 17.31 -0.68 4.88
C GLY A 205 15.87 -0.25 5.18
N GLY A 206 14.89 -1.11 4.91
CA GLY A 206 13.48 -0.83 5.21
C GLY A 206 12.82 0.14 4.22
N TRP A 207 11.71 0.72 4.65
CA TRP A 207 11.00 1.78 3.93
C TRP A 207 11.78 3.11 4.03
N ASP A 208 11.77 3.90 2.95
CA ASP A 208 12.43 5.21 2.95
C ASP A 208 11.55 6.27 3.66
N GLU A 209 11.91 6.63 4.87
CA GLU A 209 11.15 7.53 5.75
C GLU A 209 11.02 8.97 5.24
N ARG A 210 11.74 9.31 4.18
CA ARG A 210 11.57 10.61 3.50
C ARG A 210 10.23 10.71 2.77
N TYR A 211 9.56 9.59 2.51
CA TYR A 211 8.18 9.56 2.01
C TYR A 211 7.21 9.60 3.19
N PHE A 212 6.51 10.72 3.33
CA PHE A 212 5.44 10.81 4.35
C PHE A 212 4.25 9.93 3.97
N MET A 213 3.84 9.99 2.69
CA MET A 213 2.78 9.18 2.10
C MET A 213 2.90 9.21 0.57
N TYR A 214 2.48 8.10 -0.07
CA TYR A 214 2.55 7.83 -1.51
C TYR A 214 3.97 7.63 -2.03
N MET A 215 4.13 6.74 -2.99
CA MET A 215 5.39 6.37 -3.67
C MET A 215 6.41 5.64 -2.77
N GLU A 216 6.16 5.47 -1.48
CA GLU A 216 7.02 4.70 -0.58
C GLU A 216 7.08 3.22 -0.99
N ASP A 217 5.94 2.65 -1.43
CA ASP A 217 5.80 1.30 -1.96
C ASP A 217 6.51 1.15 -3.32
N VAL A 218 6.34 2.12 -4.21
CA VAL A 218 7.02 2.17 -5.51
C VAL A 218 8.54 2.26 -5.33
N ASP A 219 9.00 3.11 -4.39
CA ASP A 219 10.42 3.27 -4.06
C ASP A 219 11.01 1.99 -3.47
N LEU A 220 10.29 1.35 -2.53
CA LEU A 220 10.72 0.10 -1.91
C LEU A 220 10.92 -0.99 -2.99
N CYS A 221 9.91 -1.23 -3.82
CA CYS A 221 9.99 -2.20 -4.89
C CYS A 221 11.12 -1.87 -5.88
N TRP A 222 11.34 -0.57 -6.19
CA TRP A 222 12.43 -0.15 -7.06
C TRP A 222 13.81 -0.44 -6.46
N ARG A 223 14.00 -0.21 -5.14
CA ARG A 223 15.26 -0.52 -4.45
C ARG A 223 15.52 -2.03 -4.41
N LEU A 224 14.50 -2.83 -4.11
CA LEU A 224 14.58 -4.29 -4.12
C LEU A 224 15.02 -4.80 -5.49
N LYS A 225 14.34 -4.38 -6.56
CA LYS A 225 14.69 -4.79 -7.95
C LYS A 225 16.10 -4.36 -8.35
N ARG A 226 16.61 -3.26 -7.84
CA ARG A 226 18.00 -2.84 -8.10
C ARG A 226 19.05 -3.73 -7.47
N LEU A 227 18.70 -4.45 -6.43
CA LEU A 227 19.56 -5.47 -5.80
C LEU A 227 19.36 -6.87 -6.38
N GLY A 228 18.54 -7.01 -7.45
CA GLY A 228 18.28 -8.29 -8.10
C GLY A 228 17.07 -9.05 -7.55
N TRP A 229 16.38 -8.52 -6.54
CA TRP A 229 15.16 -9.13 -6.03
C TRP A 229 14.00 -9.00 -7.02
N ARG A 230 13.09 -9.98 -6.98
CA ARG A 230 11.84 -9.96 -7.74
C ARG A 230 10.67 -9.44 -6.89
N VAL A 231 9.67 -8.90 -7.56
CA VAL A 231 8.40 -8.46 -7.00
C VAL A 231 7.29 -9.11 -7.81
N ALA A 232 6.31 -9.72 -7.16
CA ALA A 232 5.24 -10.45 -7.85
C ALA A 232 3.84 -10.04 -7.39
N TYR A 233 2.88 -10.29 -8.25
CA TYR A 233 1.46 -10.26 -8.01
C TYR A 233 0.92 -11.68 -7.99
N GLU A 234 0.12 -12.02 -6.97
CA GLU A 234 -0.47 -13.35 -6.78
C GLU A 234 -1.99 -13.23 -6.55
N PRO A 235 -2.83 -13.51 -7.58
CA PRO A 235 -4.27 -13.30 -7.52
C PRO A 235 -5.05 -14.33 -6.69
N CYS A 236 -4.42 -15.44 -6.30
CA CYS A 236 -5.06 -16.42 -5.44
C CYS A 236 -5.34 -15.86 -4.04
N GLY A 237 -4.47 -14.97 -3.54
CA GLY A 237 -4.78 -14.18 -2.35
C GLY A 237 -5.59 -12.94 -2.71
N ARG A 238 -6.55 -12.58 -1.84
CA ARG A 238 -7.48 -11.46 -2.08
C ARG A 238 -7.71 -10.64 -0.83
N ALA A 239 -7.88 -9.33 -1.01
CA ALA A 239 -8.36 -8.45 0.07
C ALA A 239 -9.27 -7.37 -0.50
N THR A 240 -10.31 -7.00 0.24
CA THR A 240 -11.15 -5.84 -0.10
C THR A 240 -10.58 -4.59 0.55
N HIS A 241 -10.41 -3.51 -0.22
CA HIS A 241 -9.84 -2.24 0.24
C HIS A 241 -10.89 -1.14 0.16
N VAL A 242 -11.35 -0.66 1.31
CA VAL A 242 -12.43 0.35 1.39
C VAL A 242 -11.99 1.71 0.85
N GLN A 243 -10.73 2.02 0.93
CA GLN A 243 -10.06 3.23 0.45
C GLN A 243 -10.50 4.55 1.08
N GLY A 244 -9.53 5.36 1.42
CA GLY A 244 -9.71 6.76 1.75
C GLY A 244 -10.20 7.06 3.15
N ALA A 245 -10.28 6.10 4.07
CA ALA A 245 -10.61 6.37 5.46
C ALA A 245 -9.64 7.41 6.06
N SER A 246 -8.35 7.17 5.97
CA SER A 246 -7.29 8.02 6.54
C SER A 246 -7.00 9.31 5.73
N THR A 247 -7.37 9.40 4.44
CA THR A 247 -6.96 10.51 3.56
C THR A 247 -8.02 11.60 3.42
N LYS A 248 -9.27 11.33 3.80
CA LYS A 248 -10.41 12.26 3.67
C LYS A 248 -10.28 13.49 4.59
N ALA A 249 -9.66 13.33 5.77
CA ALA A 249 -9.54 14.40 6.74
C ALA A 249 -8.64 15.57 6.28
N HIS A 250 -7.59 15.28 5.50
CA HIS A 250 -6.61 16.29 5.09
C HIS A 250 -6.31 16.29 3.58
N PRO A 251 -7.32 16.51 2.72
CA PRO A 251 -7.20 16.29 1.29
C PRO A 251 -6.17 17.17 0.59
N TYR A 252 -6.03 18.44 0.99
CA TYR A 252 -5.03 19.34 0.40
C TYR A 252 -3.60 18.92 0.74
N ARG A 253 -3.36 18.50 1.99
CA ARG A 253 -2.07 17.95 2.40
C ARG A 253 -1.74 16.70 1.59
N MET A 254 -2.72 15.81 1.38
CA MET A 254 -2.53 14.58 0.60
C MET A 254 -2.20 14.87 -0.87
N ILE A 255 -2.84 15.88 -1.48
CA ILE A 255 -2.47 16.34 -2.83
C ILE A 255 -1.01 16.82 -2.86
N ALA A 256 -0.59 17.65 -1.91
CA ALA A 256 0.77 18.14 -1.83
C ALA A 256 1.78 17.01 -1.64
N GLU A 257 1.52 16.08 -0.71
CA GLU A 257 2.41 14.95 -0.44
C GLU A 257 2.52 14.00 -1.64
N HIS A 258 1.43 13.75 -2.37
CA HIS A 258 1.48 12.95 -3.59
C HIS A 258 2.44 13.53 -4.63
N HIS A 259 2.36 14.83 -4.91
CA HIS A 259 3.21 15.47 -5.91
C HIS A 259 4.67 15.60 -5.43
N ARG A 260 4.88 15.88 -4.12
CA ARG A 260 6.20 15.91 -3.49
C ARG A 260 6.89 14.55 -3.57
N SER A 261 6.16 13.48 -3.26
CA SER A 261 6.64 12.10 -3.31
C SER A 261 6.96 11.67 -4.73
N ALA A 262 6.10 12.01 -5.70
CA ALA A 262 6.37 11.76 -7.12
C ALA A 262 7.65 12.47 -7.61
N TYR A 263 7.87 13.73 -7.22
CA TYR A 263 9.10 14.45 -7.52
C TYR A 263 10.33 13.77 -6.89
N ARG A 264 10.23 13.39 -5.60
CA ARG A 264 11.29 12.68 -4.88
C ARG A 264 11.68 11.38 -5.56
N PHE A 265 10.69 10.59 -5.98
CA PHE A 265 10.94 9.35 -6.71
C PHE A 265 11.61 9.60 -8.07
N ALA A 266 11.17 10.59 -8.83
CA ALA A 266 11.81 11.00 -10.08
C ALA A 266 13.27 11.42 -9.84
N ALA A 267 13.53 12.25 -8.83
CA ALA A 267 14.87 12.71 -8.47
C ALA A 267 15.80 11.54 -8.07
N ARG A 268 15.27 10.52 -7.42
CA ARG A 268 16.01 9.29 -7.07
C ARG A 268 16.31 8.42 -8.28
N ARG A 269 15.33 8.27 -9.17
CA ARG A 269 15.42 7.38 -10.34
C ARG A 269 16.25 7.95 -11.47
N TRP A 270 16.16 9.25 -11.73
CA TRP A 270 16.83 9.89 -12.86
C TRP A 270 18.32 10.14 -12.58
N ARG A 271 19.17 9.72 -13.54
CA ARG A 271 20.61 9.81 -13.50
C ARG A 271 21.13 10.53 -14.76
N GLY A 272 22.38 11.02 -14.70
CA GLY A 272 23.04 11.68 -15.84
C GLY A 272 22.20 12.82 -16.41
N ALA A 273 22.13 12.96 -17.72
CA ALA A 273 21.40 14.02 -18.41
C ALA A 273 19.91 14.08 -18.08
N ARG A 274 19.27 12.95 -17.69
CA ARG A 274 17.86 12.97 -17.25
C ARG A 274 17.59 13.81 -16.02
N ARG A 275 18.61 14.12 -15.20
CA ARG A 275 18.48 15.03 -14.05
C ARG A 275 18.09 16.45 -14.47
N LEU A 276 18.42 16.87 -15.68
CA LEU A 276 17.99 18.17 -16.22
C LEU A 276 16.45 18.27 -16.35
N LEU A 277 15.76 17.14 -16.47
CA LEU A 277 14.30 17.07 -16.49
C LEU A 277 13.66 17.32 -15.10
N LEU A 278 14.43 17.36 -14.01
CA LEU A 278 13.88 17.57 -12.67
C LEU A 278 13.29 18.97 -12.50
N VAL A 279 13.88 19.99 -13.15
CA VAL A 279 13.34 21.34 -13.08
C VAL A 279 11.98 21.44 -13.75
N PRO A 280 11.81 21.09 -15.05
CA PRO A 280 10.49 21.13 -15.67
C PRO A 280 9.49 20.16 -15.00
N ALA A 281 9.93 19.01 -14.50
CA ALA A 281 9.06 18.10 -13.75
C ALA A 281 8.58 18.73 -12.43
N GLY A 282 9.44 19.42 -11.70
CA GLY A 282 9.07 20.14 -10.48
C GLY A 282 8.04 21.25 -10.76
N CYS A 283 8.27 22.07 -11.77
CA CYS A 283 7.31 23.10 -12.20
C CYS A 283 5.95 22.47 -12.59
N PHE A 284 5.99 21.41 -13.38
CA PHE A 284 4.77 20.70 -13.81
C PHE A 284 4.00 20.12 -12.61
N LEU A 285 4.67 19.42 -11.69
CA LEU A 285 4.03 18.81 -10.53
C LEU A 285 3.46 19.87 -9.58
N THR A 286 4.14 21.01 -9.41
CA THR A 286 3.65 22.14 -8.61
C THR A 286 2.39 22.74 -9.22
N LEU A 287 2.40 23.01 -10.53
CA LEU A 287 1.23 23.52 -11.25
C LEU A 287 0.06 22.52 -11.16
N ARG A 288 0.36 21.24 -11.35
CA ARG A 288 -0.64 20.18 -11.24
C ARG A 288 -1.28 20.11 -9.85
N ALA A 289 -0.47 20.18 -8.78
CA ALA A 289 -0.96 20.24 -7.42
C ALA A 289 -1.90 21.43 -7.19
N ALA A 290 -1.52 22.60 -7.69
CA ALA A 290 -2.35 23.81 -7.58
C ALA A 290 -3.71 23.63 -8.31
N VAL A 291 -3.70 23.07 -9.51
CA VAL A 291 -4.93 22.76 -10.28
C VAL A 291 -5.81 21.74 -9.55
N ASP A 292 -5.23 20.69 -8.95
CA ASP A 292 -5.97 19.68 -8.20
C ASP A 292 -6.59 20.25 -6.93
N MET A 293 -5.87 21.12 -6.22
CA MET A 293 -6.38 21.84 -5.04
C MET A 293 -7.50 22.80 -5.41
N ALA A 294 -7.35 23.59 -6.48
CA ALA A 294 -8.38 24.52 -6.97
C ALA A 294 -9.65 23.78 -7.41
N ALA A 295 -9.51 22.70 -8.17
CA ALA A 295 -10.63 21.88 -8.61
C ALA A 295 -11.41 21.28 -7.42
N ARG A 296 -10.70 20.88 -6.36
CA ARG A 296 -11.35 20.40 -5.13
C ARG A 296 -12.08 21.51 -4.39
N ALA A 297 -11.46 22.70 -4.24
CA ALA A 297 -12.09 23.85 -3.59
C ALA A 297 -13.39 24.26 -4.28
N LEU A 298 -13.43 24.21 -5.62
CA LEU A 298 -14.63 24.50 -6.39
C LEU A 298 -15.75 23.47 -6.15
N ARG A 299 -15.41 22.16 -6.08
CA ARG A 299 -16.39 21.10 -5.79
C ARG A 299 -17.00 21.24 -4.40
N THR A 300 -16.18 21.49 -3.38
CA THR A 300 -16.67 21.68 -2.00
C THR A 300 -17.63 22.87 -1.90
N ARG A 301 -17.40 23.95 -2.66
CA ARG A 301 -18.31 25.11 -2.72
C ARG A 301 -19.65 24.80 -3.39
N SER A 302 -19.66 23.89 -4.39
CA SER A 302 -20.90 23.50 -5.07
C SER A 302 -21.76 22.52 -4.27
N GLU A 303 -21.18 21.82 -3.30
CA GLU A 303 -21.86 20.83 -2.44
C GLU A 303 -22.44 21.48 -1.15
N THR A 304 -22.05 22.73 -0.83
CA THR A 304 -22.63 23.45 0.31
C THR A 304 -23.98 24.00 -0.11
N PRO A 305 -25.13 23.58 0.48
CA PRO A 305 -26.44 24.13 0.15
C PRO A 305 -26.42 25.63 0.44
N ARG A 306 -26.86 26.45 -0.51
CA ARG A 306 -27.19 27.85 -0.22
C ARG A 306 -28.34 27.84 0.81
N VAL A 307 -28.02 28.13 2.05
CA VAL A 307 -29.07 28.48 3.05
C VAL A 307 -29.74 29.72 2.48
N SER A 308 -30.92 29.52 1.88
CA SER A 308 -31.82 30.59 1.50
C SER A 308 -32.31 31.24 2.79
N GLY A 309 -31.85 32.46 3.04
CA GLY A 309 -32.38 33.34 4.09
C GLY A 309 -33.79 33.80 3.76
#